data_f9e8217c1a565e508612cd3a995412be
#
_entry.id   f9e8217c1a565e508612cd3a995412be
#
_cell.length_a   1.000
_cell.length_b   1.000
_cell.length_c   1.000
_cell.angle_alpha   90.00
_cell.angle_beta   90.00
_cell.angle_gamma   90.00
#
_symmetry.space_group_name_H-M   'P 1'
#
loop_
_entity.id
_entity.type
_entity.pdbx_description
1 polymer ?
#
loop_
_entity_poly.entity_id
_entity_poly.type
_entity_poly.pdbx_seq_one_letter_code
_entity_poly.pdbx_strand_id
1 'polypeptide(L)'
;MKPNMHYTELKDTYLFNTIYRKTDEYLAAHPGEHVLKLGVGDVSYPLCKKVIEALHEAVDDQSKIKTFHGYLPEHGAMFLREAIAKYYSGWNVDMTTDEIFVSSGACDDLGDLLEMFDRDNTVLVIEPAYPEYVDTNLLYGRKVIHLPAGEGDGFLPLPDESIDADIIYICSPNNPTGSAYTREKLKKWVDYANEKDAVILYDAAYEIFIEEDDVPHSIYEIEGADTCAVEVCSFSKT
;
A
#
# COMPACT_ATOMS: atom_id res chain seq x y z
N MET A 1 14.85 31.33 2.52
CA MET A 1 14.20 30.01 2.44
C MET A 1 15.07 29.12 1.54
N LYS A 2 15.34 27.90 1.95
CA LYS A 2 16.04 26.91 1.11
C LYS A 2 15.03 25.81 0.76
N PRO A 3 14.77 25.53 -0.53
CA PRO A 3 13.91 24.42 -0.92
C PRO A 3 14.58 23.07 -0.61
N ASN A 4 13.78 22.03 -0.52
CA ASN A 4 14.30 20.66 -0.49
C ASN A 4 14.90 20.32 -1.87
N MET A 5 16.22 20.13 -1.93
CA MET A 5 16.92 19.89 -3.19
C MET A 5 16.70 18.48 -3.74
N HIS A 6 16.23 17.53 -2.93
CA HIS A 6 15.88 16.19 -3.38
C HIS A 6 14.73 16.16 -4.40
N TYR A 7 13.94 17.23 -4.50
CA TYR A 7 12.96 17.36 -5.61
C TYR A 7 13.61 17.31 -6.99
N THR A 8 14.91 17.62 -7.09
CA THR A 8 15.64 17.51 -8.38
C THR A 8 16.02 16.08 -8.75
N GLU A 9 15.87 15.13 -7.83
CA GLU A 9 16.14 13.69 -8.03
C GLU A 9 14.92 12.95 -8.57
N LEU A 10 13.72 13.54 -8.43
CA LEU A 10 12.49 12.98 -8.97
C LEU A 10 12.47 13.04 -10.50
N LYS A 11 11.78 12.10 -11.13
CA LYS A 11 11.52 12.15 -12.58
C LYS A 11 10.73 13.43 -12.93
N ASP A 12 11.06 14.05 -14.05
CA ASP A 12 10.48 15.33 -14.50
C ASP A 12 8.95 15.33 -14.60
N THR A 13 8.36 14.15 -14.80
CA THR A 13 6.90 14.00 -14.88
C THR A 13 6.44 12.71 -14.21
N TYR A 14 5.40 12.83 -13.37
CA TYR A 14 4.70 11.70 -12.82
C TYR A 14 4.14 10.81 -13.95
N LEU A 15 4.35 9.50 -13.85
CA LEU A 15 4.07 8.52 -14.92
C LEU A 15 2.65 8.67 -15.50
N PHE A 16 1.65 8.79 -14.63
CA PHE A 16 0.25 8.87 -15.05
C PHE A 16 -0.06 10.15 -15.85
N ASN A 17 0.55 11.28 -15.49
CA ASN A 17 0.41 12.51 -16.28
C ASN A 17 0.96 12.35 -17.71
N THR A 18 2.05 11.61 -17.85
CA THR A 18 2.61 11.29 -19.16
C THR A 18 1.67 10.40 -19.98
N ILE A 19 1.05 9.40 -19.34
CA ILE A 19 0.08 8.51 -19.99
C ILE A 19 -1.16 9.29 -20.44
N TYR A 20 -1.73 10.12 -19.56
CA TYR A 20 -2.88 10.96 -19.91
C TYR A 20 -2.57 11.87 -21.10
N ARG A 21 -1.47 12.62 -21.06
CA ARG A 21 -1.06 13.50 -22.16
C ARG A 21 -0.89 12.76 -23.48
N LYS A 22 -0.19 11.61 -23.49
CA LYS A 22 -0.02 10.78 -24.69
C LYS A 22 -1.36 10.25 -25.23
N THR A 23 -2.28 9.89 -24.35
CA THR A 23 -3.63 9.45 -24.74
C THR A 23 -4.40 10.57 -25.40
N ASP A 24 -4.36 11.78 -24.83
CA ASP A 24 -5.05 12.95 -25.41
C ASP A 24 -4.45 13.37 -26.76
N GLU A 25 -3.11 13.35 -26.88
CA GLU A 25 -2.40 13.60 -28.15
C GLU A 25 -2.81 12.56 -29.23
N TYR A 26 -2.92 11.28 -28.85
CA TYR A 26 -3.34 10.22 -29.76
C TYR A 26 -4.79 10.42 -30.24
N LEU A 27 -5.73 10.66 -29.32
CA LEU A 27 -7.14 10.87 -29.64
C LEU A 27 -7.35 12.14 -30.49
N ALA A 28 -6.56 13.19 -30.26
CA ALA A 28 -6.59 14.39 -31.09
C ALA A 28 -6.11 14.14 -32.52
N ALA A 29 -5.12 13.26 -32.69
CA ALA A 29 -4.60 12.86 -34.00
C ALA A 29 -5.49 11.83 -34.73
N HIS A 30 -6.34 11.09 -33.99
CA HIS A 30 -7.19 10.02 -34.52
C HIS A 30 -8.67 10.22 -34.10
N PRO A 31 -9.35 11.22 -34.64
CA PRO A 31 -10.74 11.51 -34.28
C PRO A 31 -11.66 10.32 -34.58
N GLY A 32 -12.41 9.89 -33.59
CA GLY A 32 -13.37 8.77 -33.68
C GLY A 32 -12.80 7.42 -33.27
N GLU A 33 -11.52 7.32 -32.96
CA GLU A 33 -10.96 6.11 -32.34
C GLU A 33 -11.26 6.03 -30.84
N HIS A 34 -11.32 4.81 -30.33
CA HIS A 34 -11.55 4.52 -28.91
C HIS A 34 -10.29 3.90 -28.30
N VAL A 35 -9.79 4.51 -27.23
CA VAL A 35 -8.64 4.00 -26.48
C VAL A 35 -9.14 3.26 -25.25
N LEU A 36 -8.72 1.99 -25.10
CA LEU A 36 -8.93 1.21 -23.88
C LEU A 36 -7.89 1.63 -22.84
N LYS A 37 -8.34 2.21 -21.74
CA LYS A 37 -7.48 2.68 -20.65
C LYS A 37 -7.31 1.57 -19.61
N LEU A 38 -6.21 0.82 -19.69
CA LEU A 38 -5.88 -0.28 -18.77
C LEU A 38 -4.66 0.03 -17.89
N GLY A 39 -4.20 1.28 -17.89
CA GLY A 39 -2.97 1.71 -17.21
C GLY A 39 -3.17 2.20 -15.78
N VAL A 40 -4.40 2.37 -15.33
CA VAL A 40 -4.72 2.83 -13.96
C VAL A 40 -5.80 1.91 -13.41
N GLY A 41 -5.51 1.30 -12.26
CA GLY A 41 -6.50 0.55 -11.50
C GLY A 41 -7.46 1.52 -10.79
N ASP A 42 -8.55 1.85 -11.45
CA ASP A 42 -9.59 2.72 -10.90
C ASP A 42 -10.87 1.92 -10.64
N VAL A 43 -11.70 2.41 -9.72
CA VAL A 43 -13.02 1.83 -9.48
C VAL A 43 -13.90 2.05 -10.71
N SER A 44 -14.46 0.98 -11.25
CA SER A 44 -15.29 1.00 -12.46
C SER A 44 -16.79 0.84 -12.20
N TYR A 45 -17.16 0.56 -10.95
CA TYR A 45 -18.55 0.41 -10.52
C TYR A 45 -18.93 1.43 -9.45
N PRO A 46 -20.18 1.89 -9.42
CA PRO A 46 -20.66 2.74 -8.34
C PRO A 46 -20.69 1.99 -7.02
N LEU A 47 -20.66 2.74 -5.90
CA LEU A 47 -20.77 2.18 -4.56
C LEU A 47 -22.02 1.31 -4.43
N CYS A 48 -21.90 0.20 -3.73
CA CYS A 48 -23.04 -0.69 -3.49
C CYS A 48 -24.09 -0.02 -2.58
N LYS A 49 -25.33 -0.51 -2.67
CA LYS A 49 -26.47 0.07 -1.94
C LYS A 49 -26.23 0.16 -0.43
N LYS A 50 -25.62 -0.86 0.18
CA LYS A 50 -25.33 -0.87 1.63
C LYS A 50 -24.37 0.24 2.04
N VAL A 51 -23.34 0.53 1.24
CA VAL A 51 -22.39 1.61 1.51
C VAL A 51 -23.09 2.97 1.41
N ILE A 52 -23.93 3.17 0.38
CA ILE A 52 -24.71 4.41 0.23
C ILE A 52 -25.65 4.61 1.42
N GLU A 53 -26.37 3.57 1.85
CA GLU A 53 -27.25 3.62 3.02
C GLU A 53 -26.47 4.00 4.27
N ALA A 54 -25.34 3.36 4.55
CA ALA A 54 -24.48 3.64 5.69
C ALA A 54 -23.94 5.09 5.69
N LEU A 55 -23.56 5.62 4.53
CA LEU A 55 -23.13 7.01 4.39
C LEU A 55 -24.26 7.99 4.73
N HIS A 56 -25.49 7.73 4.27
CA HIS A 56 -26.65 8.55 4.64
C HIS A 56 -26.94 8.48 6.14
N GLU A 57 -26.92 7.31 6.74
CA GLU A 57 -27.11 7.14 8.19
C GLU A 57 -26.04 7.90 8.98
N ALA A 58 -24.77 7.82 8.58
CA ALA A 58 -23.68 8.54 9.22
C ALA A 58 -23.85 10.07 9.16
N VAL A 59 -24.32 10.60 8.02
CA VAL A 59 -24.62 12.03 7.89
C VAL A 59 -25.80 12.43 8.77
N ASP A 60 -26.87 11.63 8.80
CA ASP A 60 -28.04 11.87 9.64
C ASP A 60 -27.69 11.85 11.12
N ASP A 61 -26.78 10.99 11.54
CA ASP A 61 -26.30 10.92 12.92
C ASP A 61 -25.53 12.17 13.34
N GLN A 62 -24.77 12.78 12.44
CA GLN A 62 -24.10 14.06 12.71
C GLN A 62 -25.08 15.22 12.94
N SER A 63 -26.34 15.09 12.49
CA SER A 63 -27.38 16.12 12.70
C SER A 63 -28.03 16.10 14.09
N LYS A 64 -27.81 15.05 14.87
CA LYS A 64 -28.50 14.83 16.16
C LYS A 64 -27.52 14.97 17.32
N ILE A 65 -27.88 15.75 18.33
CA ILE A 65 -27.04 16.02 19.51
C ILE A 65 -26.56 14.75 20.24
N LYS A 66 -27.36 13.66 20.17
CA LYS A 66 -27.05 12.40 20.86
C LYS A 66 -26.03 11.53 20.14
N THR A 67 -25.93 11.67 18.82
CA THR A 67 -25.07 10.87 17.96
C THR A 67 -23.97 11.69 17.31
N PHE A 68 -24.06 13.01 17.39
CA PHE A 68 -22.98 13.91 16.97
C PHE A 68 -21.71 13.61 17.76
N HIS A 69 -20.61 13.50 17.05
CA HIS A 69 -19.27 13.40 17.62
C HIS A 69 -18.32 14.35 16.88
N GLY A 70 -17.41 14.95 17.64
CA GLY A 70 -16.33 15.79 17.14
C GLY A 70 -15.11 14.96 16.83
N TYR A 71 -13.95 15.33 17.37
CA TYR A 71 -12.73 14.55 17.22
C TYR A 71 -12.87 13.14 17.81
N LEU A 72 -12.53 12.16 17.01
CA LEU A 72 -12.42 10.77 17.45
C LEU A 72 -11.04 10.53 18.10
N PRO A 73 -10.86 9.39 18.79
CA PRO A 73 -9.52 8.97 19.24
C PRO A 73 -8.52 8.96 18.09
N GLU A 74 -7.25 9.23 18.38
CA GLU A 74 -6.16 9.30 17.41
C GLU A 74 -6.04 8.03 16.55
N HIS A 75 -6.27 6.87 17.14
CA HIS A 75 -6.28 5.58 16.43
C HIS A 75 -7.54 5.35 15.58
N GLY A 76 -8.51 6.24 15.60
CA GLY A 76 -9.78 6.09 14.91
C GLY A 76 -10.91 5.54 15.81
N ALA A 77 -12.11 5.49 15.26
CA ALA A 77 -13.31 5.06 15.97
C ALA A 77 -13.21 3.60 16.44
N MET A 78 -13.54 3.34 17.71
CA MET A 78 -13.47 2.00 18.31
C MET A 78 -14.27 0.98 17.51
N PHE A 79 -15.50 1.30 17.11
CA PHE A 79 -16.37 0.37 16.36
C PHE A 79 -15.73 -0.06 15.03
N LEU A 80 -14.97 0.83 14.36
CA LEU A 80 -14.29 0.52 13.11
C LEU A 80 -13.08 -0.37 13.37
N ARG A 81 -12.28 -0.05 14.40
CA ARG A 81 -11.14 -0.88 14.79
C ARG A 81 -11.56 -2.28 15.22
N GLU A 82 -12.67 -2.42 15.96
CA GLU A 82 -13.28 -3.71 16.30
C GLU A 82 -13.72 -4.49 15.04
N ALA A 83 -14.31 -3.79 14.06
CA ALA A 83 -14.71 -4.41 12.80
C ALA A 83 -13.49 -4.87 11.97
N ILE A 84 -12.42 -4.10 11.96
CA ILE A 84 -11.15 -4.46 11.31
C ILE A 84 -10.51 -5.66 12.01
N ALA A 85 -10.38 -5.65 13.34
CA ALA A 85 -9.84 -6.79 14.09
C ALA A 85 -10.64 -8.08 13.81
N LYS A 86 -11.97 -7.97 13.75
CA LYS A 86 -12.84 -9.09 13.38
C LYS A 86 -12.60 -9.55 11.93
N TYR A 87 -12.33 -8.65 11.01
CA TYR A 87 -12.00 -9.00 9.62
C TYR A 87 -10.72 -9.84 9.57
N TYR A 88 -9.65 -9.40 10.24
CA TYR A 88 -8.40 -10.12 10.32
C TYR A 88 -8.51 -11.50 11.00
N SER A 89 -9.42 -11.64 11.99
CA SER A 89 -9.67 -12.93 12.64
C SER A 89 -10.20 -14.00 11.66
N GLY A 90 -10.80 -13.59 10.53
CA GLY A 90 -11.20 -14.48 9.44
C GLY A 90 -10.01 -15.19 8.77
N TRP A 91 -8.82 -14.63 8.88
CA TRP A 91 -7.56 -15.16 8.36
C TRP A 91 -6.67 -15.77 9.46
N ASN A 92 -7.23 -16.01 10.65
CA ASN A 92 -6.51 -16.47 11.84
C ASN A 92 -5.43 -15.49 12.34
N VAL A 93 -5.57 -14.22 12.01
CA VAL A 93 -4.75 -13.14 12.57
C VAL A 93 -5.46 -12.58 13.79
N ASP A 94 -4.85 -12.77 14.97
CA ASP A 94 -5.38 -12.26 16.24
C ASP A 94 -4.76 -10.86 16.50
N MET A 95 -5.55 -9.84 16.22
CA MET A 95 -5.14 -8.44 16.32
C MET A 95 -6.01 -7.71 17.33
N THR A 96 -5.38 -6.96 18.22
CA THR A 96 -6.08 -6.10 19.17
C THR A 96 -6.47 -4.77 18.52
N THR A 97 -7.45 -4.08 19.08
CA THR A 97 -7.83 -2.74 18.60
C THR A 97 -6.73 -1.71 18.77
N ASP A 98 -5.77 -1.92 19.67
CA ASP A 98 -4.67 -0.98 19.91
C ASP A 98 -3.54 -1.10 18.88
N GLU A 99 -3.54 -2.18 18.10
CA GLU A 99 -2.63 -2.39 16.97
C GLU A 99 -3.19 -1.85 15.64
N ILE A 100 -4.40 -1.27 15.65
CA ILE A 100 -5.07 -0.77 14.46
C ILE A 100 -5.16 0.74 14.48
N PHE A 101 -4.64 1.39 13.45
CA PHE A 101 -4.72 2.82 13.20
C PHE A 101 -5.56 3.09 11.96
N VAL A 102 -6.52 4.00 12.06
CA VAL A 102 -7.37 4.43 10.93
C VAL A 102 -6.89 5.79 10.46
N SER A 103 -6.55 5.86 9.20
CA SER A 103 -5.99 7.05 8.55
C SER A 103 -6.80 7.49 7.33
N SER A 104 -6.21 8.38 6.53
CA SER A 104 -6.79 8.84 5.24
C SER A 104 -6.57 7.85 4.09
N GLY A 105 -5.78 6.79 4.28
CA GLY A 105 -5.57 5.72 3.30
C GLY A 105 -4.10 5.32 3.17
N ALA A 106 -3.86 4.15 2.58
CA ALA A 106 -2.54 3.52 2.50
C ALA A 106 -1.44 4.40 1.90
N CYS A 107 -1.76 5.25 0.93
CA CYS A 107 -0.77 6.15 0.32
C CYS A 107 -0.26 7.18 1.34
N ASP A 108 -1.15 7.78 2.13
CA ASP A 108 -0.80 8.73 3.17
C ASP A 108 -0.01 8.02 4.28
N ASP A 109 -0.46 6.83 4.70
CA ASP A 109 0.23 6.03 5.72
C ASP A 109 1.66 5.66 5.31
N LEU A 110 1.87 5.25 4.06
CA LEU A 110 3.21 4.93 3.56
C LEU A 110 4.15 6.14 3.57
N GLY A 111 3.60 7.35 3.42
CA GLY A 111 4.34 8.60 3.58
C GLY A 111 4.61 8.93 5.05
N ASP A 112 3.59 8.86 5.89
CA ASP A 112 3.65 9.25 7.30
C ASP A 112 4.52 8.29 8.13
N LEU A 113 4.47 6.99 7.86
CA LEU A 113 5.33 6.00 8.52
C LEU A 113 6.81 6.29 8.33
N LEU A 114 7.22 6.97 7.25
CA LEU A 114 8.61 7.30 7.01
C LEU A 114 9.18 8.32 8.00
N GLU A 115 8.32 9.10 8.67
CA GLU A 115 8.74 10.01 9.74
C GLU A 115 9.25 9.27 11.00
N MET A 116 8.87 7.99 11.16
CA MET A 116 9.30 7.16 12.29
C MET A 116 10.74 6.64 12.13
N PHE A 117 11.29 6.69 10.90
CA PHE A 117 12.58 6.10 10.57
C PHE A 117 13.62 7.18 10.27
N ASP A 118 14.87 6.96 10.68
CA ASP A 118 15.97 7.87 10.38
C ASP A 118 16.19 7.98 8.85
N ARG A 119 16.70 9.12 8.44
CA ARG A 119 16.97 9.42 7.02
C ARG A 119 18.18 8.67 6.47
N ASP A 120 19.05 8.19 7.35
CA ASP A 120 20.22 7.38 6.96
C ASP A 120 19.86 5.93 6.62
N ASN A 121 18.61 5.50 6.88
CA ASN A 121 18.14 4.16 6.54
C ASN A 121 18.17 3.92 5.03
N THR A 122 18.62 2.74 4.65
CA THR A 122 18.62 2.25 3.27
C THR A 122 17.30 1.54 2.97
N VAL A 123 16.69 1.88 1.86
CA VAL A 123 15.37 1.37 1.45
C VAL A 123 15.52 0.40 0.29
N LEU A 124 14.88 -0.76 0.37
CA LEU A 124 14.78 -1.74 -0.71
C LEU A 124 13.38 -1.67 -1.34
N VAL A 125 13.34 -1.48 -2.64
CA VAL A 125 12.10 -1.51 -3.44
C VAL A 125 12.21 -2.58 -4.52
N ILE A 126 11.23 -3.48 -4.57
CA ILE A 126 11.11 -4.51 -5.61
C ILE A 126 10.46 -3.88 -6.83
N GLU A 127 11.12 -3.90 -7.98
CA GLU A 127 10.63 -3.27 -9.22
C GLU A 127 10.20 -4.28 -10.28
N PRO A 128 9.09 -4.02 -11.02
CA PRO A 128 8.34 -2.76 -11.09
C PRO A 128 7.46 -2.55 -9.86
N ALA A 129 7.39 -1.31 -9.38
CA ALA A 129 6.73 -0.91 -8.14
C ALA A 129 5.79 0.29 -8.33
N TYR A 130 4.95 0.52 -7.34
CA TYR A 130 4.22 1.77 -7.22
C TYR A 130 5.23 2.92 -6.99
N PRO A 131 5.17 3.99 -7.80
CA PRO A 131 6.23 5.03 -7.79
C PRO A 131 6.42 5.71 -6.43
N GLU A 132 5.37 5.77 -5.62
CA GLU A 132 5.37 6.45 -4.33
C GLU A 132 6.45 5.90 -3.38
N TYR A 133 6.73 4.59 -3.42
CA TYR A 133 7.76 3.98 -2.56
C TYR A 133 9.16 4.55 -2.85
N VAL A 134 9.44 4.88 -4.10
CA VAL A 134 10.71 5.47 -4.51
C VAL A 134 10.71 6.97 -4.28
N ASP A 135 9.69 7.66 -4.79
CA ASP A 135 9.62 9.11 -4.82
C ASP A 135 9.62 9.71 -3.41
N THR A 136 8.84 9.15 -2.49
CA THR A 136 8.81 9.62 -1.09
C THR A 136 10.17 9.44 -0.41
N ASN A 137 10.80 8.29 -0.55
CA ASN A 137 12.11 8.04 0.06
C ASN A 137 13.22 8.92 -0.52
N LEU A 138 13.21 9.19 -1.83
CA LEU A 138 14.12 10.19 -2.44
C LEU A 138 13.90 11.57 -1.84
N LEU A 139 12.65 12.01 -1.64
CA LEU A 139 12.35 13.32 -1.03
C LEU A 139 12.85 13.43 0.41
N TYR A 140 12.93 12.33 1.14
CA TYR A 140 13.56 12.26 2.47
C TYR A 140 15.09 12.19 2.41
N GLY A 141 15.67 12.03 1.22
CA GLY A 141 17.12 11.89 1.01
C GLY A 141 17.67 10.52 1.37
N ARG A 142 16.81 9.50 1.44
CA ARG A 142 17.25 8.12 1.71
C ARG A 142 17.86 7.48 0.48
N LYS A 143 18.77 6.54 0.72
CA LYS A 143 19.30 5.69 -0.34
C LYS A 143 18.28 4.62 -0.70
N VAL A 144 17.88 4.56 -1.97
CA VAL A 144 16.98 3.53 -2.49
C VAL A 144 17.78 2.50 -3.29
N ILE A 145 17.63 1.23 -2.93
CA ILE A 145 18.14 0.08 -3.66
C ILE A 145 16.96 -0.51 -4.45
N HIS A 146 17.17 -0.74 -5.74
CA HIS A 146 16.18 -1.32 -6.62
C HIS A 146 16.50 -2.80 -6.83
N LEU A 147 15.58 -3.69 -6.41
CA LEU A 147 15.66 -5.12 -6.69
C LEU A 147 14.80 -5.43 -7.92
N PRO A 148 15.40 -5.71 -9.06
CA PRO A 148 14.63 -5.99 -10.27
C PRO A 148 13.91 -7.34 -10.17
N ALA A 149 12.64 -7.37 -10.53
CA ALA A 149 11.84 -8.57 -10.73
C ALA A 149 11.47 -8.73 -12.20
N GLY A 150 11.24 -9.95 -12.65
CA GLY A 150 10.93 -10.23 -14.05
C GLY A 150 10.11 -11.49 -14.24
N GLU A 151 9.88 -11.84 -15.52
CA GLU A 151 9.12 -13.04 -15.88
C GLU A 151 9.77 -14.34 -15.34
N GLY A 152 11.10 -14.36 -15.21
CA GLY A 152 11.85 -15.54 -14.76
C GLY A 152 11.58 -15.94 -13.30
N ASP A 153 11.21 -14.98 -12.45
CA ASP A 153 10.83 -15.18 -11.05
C ASP A 153 9.32 -14.98 -10.81
N GLY A 154 8.55 -14.72 -11.87
CA GLY A 154 7.12 -14.41 -11.82
C GLY A 154 6.85 -13.04 -11.19
N PHE A 155 7.79 -12.11 -11.27
CA PHE A 155 7.79 -10.80 -10.63
C PHE A 155 7.76 -10.88 -9.09
N LEU A 156 8.23 -11.98 -8.51
CA LEU A 156 8.25 -12.26 -7.08
C LEU A 156 9.64 -12.76 -6.66
N PRO A 157 10.65 -11.87 -6.68
CA PRO A 157 12.02 -12.24 -6.31
C PRO A 157 12.07 -12.65 -4.83
N LEU A 158 13.08 -13.45 -4.52
CA LEU A 158 13.42 -13.76 -3.14
C LEU A 158 14.44 -12.74 -2.62
N PRO A 159 14.59 -12.62 -1.28
CA PRO A 159 15.61 -11.76 -0.71
C PRO A 159 17.00 -12.15 -1.21
N ASP A 160 17.82 -11.13 -1.45
CA ASP A 160 19.23 -11.27 -1.80
C ASP A 160 20.07 -10.96 -0.55
N GLU A 161 20.73 -11.98 0.00
CA GLU A 161 21.52 -11.88 1.22
C GLU A 161 22.69 -10.87 1.13
N SER A 162 23.08 -10.50 -0.09
CA SER A 162 24.13 -9.51 -0.32
C SER A 162 23.64 -8.07 -0.19
N ILE A 163 22.33 -7.86 -0.15
CA ILE A 163 21.71 -6.55 0.06
C ILE A 163 21.54 -6.35 1.57
N ASP A 164 21.86 -5.15 2.02
CA ASP A 164 21.65 -4.73 3.40
C ASP A 164 20.71 -3.51 3.35
N ALA A 165 19.47 -3.71 3.79
CA ALA A 165 18.43 -2.70 3.76
C ALA A 165 17.69 -2.66 5.10
N ASP A 166 17.37 -1.44 5.54
CA ASP A 166 16.68 -1.19 6.80
C ASP A 166 15.15 -1.19 6.64
N ILE A 167 14.68 -0.74 5.47
CA ILE A 167 13.26 -0.66 5.13
C ILE A 167 13.02 -1.40 3.81
N ILE A 168 12.05 -2.30 3.79
CA ILE A 168 11.74 -3.15 2.64
C ILE A 168 10.28 -2.92 2.24
N TYR A 169 10.02 -2.49 1.00
CA TYR A 169 8.66 -2.40 0.48
C TYR A 169 8.26 -3.68 -0.23
N ILE A 170 7.15 -4.26 0.22
CA ILE A 170 6.50 -5.42 -0.43
C ILE A 170 5.04 -5.08 -0.67
N CYS A 171 4.60 -5.12 -1.92
CA CYS A 171 3.21 -5.00 -2.30
C CYS A 171 2.68 -6.36 -2.79
N SER A 172 1.63 -6.89 -2.17
CA SER A 172 1.08 -8.18 -2.55
C SER A 172 -0.44 -8.26 -2.28
N PRO A 173 -1.24 -8.38 -3.33
CA PRO A 173 -0.89 -8.39 -4.77
C PRO A 173 -0.20 -7.11 -5.24
N ASN A 174 0.80 -7.24 -6.12
CA ASN A 174 1.66 -6.13 -6.50
C ASN A 174 1.02 -5.18 -7.53
N ASN A 175 1.22 -3.91 -7.34
CA ASN A 175 1.02 -2.88 -8.37
C ASN A 175 2.40 -2.54 -8.98
N PRO A 176 2.65 -2.78 -10.32
CA PRO A 176 1.64 -2.96 -11.38
C PRO A 176 1.44 -4.40 -11.89
N THR A 177 2.15 -5.40 -11.37
CA THR A 177 2.23 -6.72 -12.00
C THR A 177 1.02 -7.63 -11.74
N GLY A 178 0.29 -7.40 -10.64
CA GLY A 178 -0.75 -8.29 -10.15
C GLY A 178 -0.23 -9.58 -9.51
N SER A 179 1.08 -9.78 -9.48
CA SER A 179 1.68 -10.97 -8.85
C SER A 179 1.55 -10.90 -7.34
N ALA A 180 1.31 -12.04 -6.69
CA ALA A 180 1.15 -12.14 -5.25
C ALA A 180 2.09 -13.18 -4.65
N TYR A 181 2.69 -12.87 -3.50
CA TYR A 181 3.59 -13.77 -2.81
C TYR A 181 2.83 -14.92 -2.16
N THR A 182 3.28 -16.15 -2.42
CA THR A 182 2.82 -17.30 -1.63
C THR A 182 3.36 -17.23 -0.19
N ARG A 183 2.71 -17.96 0.73
CA ARG A 183 3.16 -18.06 2.13
C ARG A 183 4.63 -18.45 2.24
N GLU A 184 5.08 -19.43 1.43
CA GLU A 184 6.48 -19.88 1.42
C GLU A 184 7.45 -18.75 1.03
N LYS A 185 7.14 -18.02 -0.04
CA LYS A 185 8.01 -16.94 -0.51
C LYS A 185 8.02 -15.75 0.45
N LEU A 186 6.84 -15.39 0.98
CA LEU A 186 6.72 -14.28 1.93
C LEU A 186 7.44 -14.59 3.25
N LYS A 187 7.41 -15.86 3.71
CA LYS A 187 8.17 -16.31 4.88
C LYS A 187 9.67 -16.03 4.74
N LYS A 188 10.23 -16.19 3.53
CA LYS A 188 11.66 -15.90 3.30
C LYS A 188 11.97 -14.41 3.48
N TRP A 189 11.06 -13.53 3.09
CA TRP A 189 11.19 -12.09 3.32
C TRP A 189 11.07 -11.73 4.81
N VAL A 190 10.15 -12.37 5.52
CA VAL A 190 9.99 -12.18 6.97
C VAL A 190 11.23 -12.67 7.71
N ASP A 191 11.78 -13.84 7.34
CA ASP A 191 13.01 -14.37 7.94
C ASP A 191 14.20 -13.45 7.68
N TYR A 192 14.34 -12.99 6.43
CA TYR A 192 15.38 -12.04 6.03
C TYR A 192 15.29 -10.74 6.84
N ALA A 193 14.09 -10.15 6.96
CA ALA A 193 13.89 -8.92 7.70
C ALA A 193 14.24 -9.06 9.18
N ASN A 194 13.82 -10.17 9.80
CA ASN A 194 14.19 -10.47 11.20
C ASN A 194 15.69 -10.70 11.39
N GLU A 195 16.37 -11.36 10.43
CA GLU A 195 17.82 -11.58 10.51
C GLU A 195 18.61 -10.27 10.35
N LYS A 196 18.11 -9.37 9.50
CA LYS A 196 18.76 -8.09 9.19
C LYS A 196 18.37 -6.94 10.13
N ASP A 197 17.46 -7.16 11.09
CA ASP A 197 16.85 -6.11 11.91
C ASP A 197 16.20 -5.01 11.06
N ALA A 198 15.56 -5.43 9.94
CA ALA A 198 14.89 -4.57 9.00
C ALA A 198 13.37 -4.55 9.23
N VAL A 199 12.69 -3.52 8.72
CA VAL A 199 11.22 -3.44 8.72
C VAL A 199 10.66 -3.66 7.32
N ILE A 200 9.61 -4.48 7.21
CA ILE A 200 8.81 -4.62 6.01
C ILE A 200 7.62 -3.65 6.09
N LEU A 201 7.51 -2.74 5.13
CA LEU A 201 6.28 -1.99 4.86
C LEU A 201 5.49 -2.77 3.82
N TYR A 202 4.46 -3.47 4.31
CA TYR A 202 3.66 -4.38 3.49
C TYR A 202 2.40 -3.68 3.00
N ASP A 203 2.32 -3.45 1.70
CA ASP A 203 1.15 -2.83 1.06
C ASP A 203 0.16 -3.91 0.60
N ALA A 204 -0.94 -4.03 1.34
CA ALA A 204 -2.03 -4.95 1.10
C ALA A 204 -3.26 -4.28 0.44
N ALA A 205 -3.09 -3.16 -0.26
CA ALA A 205 -4.20 -2.41 -0.85
C ALA A 205 -5.06 -3.23 -1.83
N TYR A 206 -4.54 -4.34 -2.35
CA TYR A 206 -5.23 -5.22 -3.29
C TYR A 206 -5.57 -6.59 -2.70
N GLU A 207 -5.48 -6.79 -1.38
CA GLU A 207 -5.70 -8.09 -0.71
C GLU A 207 -7.07 -8.70 -1.01
N ILE A 208 -8.10 -7.86 -1.19
CA ILE A 208 -9.47 -8.29 -1.48
C ILE A 208 -9.61 -9.10 -2.78
N PHE A 209 -8.63 -9.02 -3.68
CA PHE A 209 -8.62 -9.75 -4.95
C PHE A 209 -7.92 -11.11 -4.89
N ILE A 210 -7.44 -11.51 -3.70
CA ILE A 210 -6.80 -12.82 -3.51
C ILE A 210 -7.89 -13.89 -3.50
N GLU A 211 -7.74 -14.89 -4.37
CA GLU A 211 -8.62 -16.04 -4.48
C GLU A 211 -7.89 -17.38 -4.22
N GLU A 212 -6.54 -17.35 -4.21
CA GLU A 212 -5.69 -18.53 -4.05
C GLU A 212 -5.42 -18.85 -2.58
N ASP A 213 -5.62 -20.10 -2.18
CA ASP A 213 -5.46 -20.57 -0.79
C ASP A 213 -4.02 -20.44 -0.23
N ASP A 214 -3.01 -20.47 -1.10
CA ASP A 214 -1.58 -20.38 -0.72
C ASP A 214 -1.04 -18.96 -0.66
N VAL A 215 -1.84 -17.96 -1.07
CA VAL A 215 -1.53 -16.54 -0.97
C VAL A 215 -2.16 -15.98 0.31
N PRO A 216 -1.37 -15.40 1.22
CA PRO A 216 -1.93 -14.82 2.44
C PRO A 216 -2.65 -13.50 2.16
N HIS A 217 -3.75 -13.24 2.85
CA HIS A 217 -4.44 -11.95 2.83
C HIS A 217 -3.73 -10.90 3.69
N SER A 218 -2.97 -11.35 4.67
CA SER A 218 -2.19 -10.48 5.55
C SER A 218 -0.79 -11.03 5.75
N ILE A 219 0.21 -10.16 5.86
CA ILE A 219 1.56 -10.58 6.22
C ILE A 219 1.59 -11.23 7.60
N TYR A 220 0.67 -10.86 8.49
CA TYR A 220 0.58 -11.41 9.85
C TYR A 220 0.10 -12.86 9.91
N GLU A 221 -0.30 -13.46 8.79
CA GLU A 221 -0.48 -14.91 8.68
C GLU A 221 0.87 -15.66 8.63
N ILE A 222 1.97 -14.93 8.50
CA ILE A 222 3.33 -15.49 8.43
C ILE A 222 3.99 -15.37 9.79
N GLU A 223 4.46 -16.50 10.33
CA GLU A 223 5.15 -16.55 11.61
C GLU A 223 6.38 -15.62 11.64
N GLY A 224 6.45 -14.75 12.66
CA GLY A 224 7.53 -13.77 12.85
C GLY A 224 7.31 -12.43 12.12
N ALA A 225 6.21 -12.25 11.41
CA ALA A 225 5.91 -10.97 10.77
C ALA A 225 5.55 -9.87 11.78
N ASP A 226 4.98 -10.24 12.91
CA ASP A 226 4.61 -9.35 14.02
C ASP A 226 5.81 -8.61 14.62
N THR A 227 7.02 -9.10 14.41
CA THR A 227 8.25 -8.49 14.91
C THR A 227 8.98 -7.61 13.91
N CYS A 228 8.64 -7.68 12.63
CA CYS A 228 9.38 -6.98 11.58
C CYS A 228 8.50 -6.32 10.50
N ALA A 229 7.17 -6.35 10.62
CA ALA A 229 6.31 -5.80 9.56
C ALA A 229 5.30 -4.78 10.07
N VAL A 230 5.02 -3.80 9.24
CA VAL A 230 3.85 -2.91 9.32
C VAL A 230 3.04 -3.10 8.05
N GLU A 231 1.76 -3.45 8.20
CA GLU A 231 0.84 -3.64 7.08
C GLU A 231 -0.02 -2.40 6.89
N VAL A 232 -0.16 -1.96 5.64
CA VAL A 232 -1.11 -0.91 5.25
C VAL A 232 -2.16 -1.49 4.31
N CYS A 233 -3.42 -1.17 4.60
CA CYS A 233 -4.59 -1.57 3.82
C CYS A 233 -5.39 -0.34 3.39
N SER A 234 -6.34 -0.52 2.47
CA SER A 234 -7.19 0.58 2.03
C SER A 234 -8.56 0.09 1.58
N PHE A 235 -9.59 0.84 1.91
CA PHE A 235 -10.94 0.63 1.34
C PHE A 235 -11.07 1.15 -0.10
N SER A 236 -10.03 1.77 -0.66
CA SER A 236 -10.09 2.40 -1.98
C SER A 236 -10.27 1.42 -3.13
N LYS A 237 -9.94 0.14 -2.94
CA LYS A 237 -10.01 -0.90 -3.97
C LYS A 237 -11.07 -1.97 -3.68
N THR A 238 -11.79 -1.84 -2.58
CA THR A 238 -12.82 -2.78 -2.11
C THR A 238 -14.19 -2.49 -2.73
#